data_d4b56febd958d350510c00e4c3397a98
#
_entry.id   d4b56febd958d350510c00e4c3397a98
#
_cell.length_a   1.000
_cell.length_b   1.000
_cell.length_c   1.000
_cell.angle_alpha   90.00
_cell.angle_beta   90.00
_cell.angle_gamma   90.00
#
_symmetry.space_group_name_H-M   'P 1'
#
loop_
_entity.id
_entity.type
_entity.pdbx_description
1 polymer ?
#
loop_
_entity_poly.entity_id
_entity_poly.type
_entity_poly.pdbx_seq_one_letter_code
_entity_poly.pdbx_strand_id
1 'polypeptide(L)'
;MNHSFEYIDIILLAMIAGFIFLRLRGILGKKTGFEGKLSTQFKKEFSKNIIKEKKIIQSFDEEEQKNFLKGAKIAYETIITDFSDSDNKLTTSKPLLSKKIYDQFKQALSDRKEKGHYAETTFIGINSALIKDHKLVESNLEVTVDFVSELITCIKDKDKKIISGDSEKTKKVYDTWTFSKNIRSSNPNWLLINTIT
;
A
#
# COMPACT_ATOMS: atom_id res chain seq x y z
N MET A 1 27.26 -40.87 41.49
CA MET A 1 26.85 -40.09 40.31
C MET A 1 25.42 -39.64 40.56
N ASN A 2 25.21 -38.34 40.62
CA ASN A 2 24.05 -37.73 41.30
C ASN A 2 22.81 -37.69 40.43
N HIS A 3 21.87 -38.58 40.64
CA HIS A 3 20.52 -38.53 40.06
C HIS A 3 19.65 -37.40 40.63
N SER A 4 20.17 -36.59 41.53
CA SER A 4 19.41 -35.51 42.15
C SER A 4 19.25 -34.28 41.28
N PHE A 5 20.01 -34.11 40.19
CA PHE A 5 19.95 -32.95 39.32
C PHE A 5 18.88 -33.07 38.25
N GLU A 6 18.54 -34.28 37.81
CA GLU A 6 17.53 -34.49 36.74
C GLU A 6 16.08 -34.12 37.20
N TYR A 7 15.82 -34.24 38.49
CA TYR A 7 14.49 -33.88 39.05
C TYR A 7 14.30 -32.40 39.30
N ILE A 8 15.39 -31.62 39.48
CA ILE A 8 15.34 -30.19 39.73
C ILE A 8 14.81 -29.45 38.51
N ASP A 9 15.21 -29.84 37.30
CA ASP A 9 14.75 -29.26 36.04
C ASP A 9 13.27 -29.51 35.81
N ILE A 10 12.81 -30.72 36.12
CA ILE A 10 11.39 -31.09 36.01
C ILE A 10 10.53 -30.32 36.99
N ILE A 11 10.99 -30.14 38.23
CA ILE A 11 10.31 -29.36 39.29
C ILE A 11 10.26 -27.89 38.89
N LEU A 12 11.34 -27.31 38.35
CA LEU A 12 11.42 -25.93 37.92
C LEU A 12 10.48 -25.68 36.72
N LEU A 13 10.43 -26.63 35.78
CA LEU A 13 9.55 -26.56 34.63
C LEU A 13 8.08 -26.70 35.05
N ALA A 14 7.76 -27.55 36.00
CA ALA A 14 6.43 -27.68 36.58
C ALA A 14 5.99 -26.40 37.32
N MET A 15 6.89 -25.73 38.06
CA MET A 15 6.60 -24.46 38.72
C MET A 15 6.33 -23.36 37.71
N ILE A 16 7.12 -23.27 36.63
CA ILE A 16 6.90 -22.27 35.56
C ILE A 16 5.55 -22.53 34.85
N ALA A 17 5.25 -23.78 34.50
CA ALA A 17 3.98 -24.17 33.89
C ALA A 17 2.80 -23.87 34.83
N GLY A 18 2.94 -24.15 36.15
CA GLY A 18 1.95 -23.84 37.16
C GLY A 18 1.70 -22.32 37.27
N PHE A 19 2.78 -21.53 37.25
CA PHE A 19 2.69 -20.07 37.31
C PHE A 19 2.02 -19.47 36.11
N ILE A 20 2.34 -20.00 34.88
CA ILE A 20 1.68 -19.59 33.64
C ILE A 20 0.19 -19.96 33.67
N PHE A 21 -0.14 -21.16 34.15
CA PHE A 21 -1.52 -21.63 34.26
C PHE A 21 -2.33 -20.78 35.25
N LEU A 22 -1.75 -20.44 36.42
CA LEU A 22 -2.41 -19.55 37.41
C LEU A 22 -2.60 -18.15 36.86
N ARG A 23 -1.65 -17.62 36.09
CA ARG A 23 -1.75 -16.31 35.45
C ARG A 23 -2.82 -16.30 34.36
N LEU A 24 -2.90 -17.36 33.54
CA LEU A 24 -3.92 -17.51 32.53
C LEU A 24 -5.33 -17.70 33.14
N ARG A 25 -5.44 -18.44 34.23
CA ARG A 25 -6.71 -18.60 34.96
C ARG A 25 -7.22 -17.27 35.51
N GLY A 26 -6.32 -16.38 35.95
CA GLY A 26 -6.66 -15.03 36.41
C GLY A 26 -7.18 -14.12 35.29
N ILE A 27 -6.79 -14.38 34.04
CA ILE A 27 -7.19 -13.59 32.86
C ILE A 27 -8.44 -14.19 32.20
N LEU A 28 -8.53 -15.53 32.10
CA LEU A 28 -9.69 -16.21 31.52
C LEU A 28 -10.89 -16.36 32.50
N GLY A 29 -10.65 -16.28 33.82
CA GLY A 29 -11.69 -16.44 34.82
C GLY A 29 -12.42 -15.17 35.24
N LYS A 30 -11.98 -14.01 34.82
CA LYS A 30 -12.73 -12.76 34.97
C LYS A 30 -13.58 -12.59 33.73
N LYS A 31 -14.85 -13.10 33.76
CA LYS A 31 -15.93 -12.42 33.07
C LYS A 31 -15.89 -10.98 33.59
N THR A 32 -15.14 -10.11 32.93
CA THR A 32 -15.38 -8.69 33.01
C THR A 32 -16.73 -8.49 32.38
N GLY A 33 -17.76 -8.66 33.20
CA GLY A 33 -19.10 -8.17 32.91
C GLY A 33 -19.02 -6.64 32.85
N PHE A 34 -18.39 -6.13 31.84
CA PHE A 34 -18.66 -4.80 31.33
C PHE A 34 -19.98 -4.92 30.53
N GLU A 35 -21.04 -5.29 31.23
CA GLU A 35 -22.39 -4.89 30.87
C GLU A 35 -22.55 -3.39 31.20
N GLY A 36 -21.59 -2.57 30.77
CA GLY A 36 -21.92 -1.20 30.46
C GLY A 36 -22.93 -1.28 29.35
N LYS A 37 -24.17 -0.88 29.61
CA LYS A 37 -25.18 -0.58 28.58
C LYS A 37 -24.49 0.28 27.54
N LEU A 38 -23.86 -0.37 26.53
CA LEU A 38 -23.50 0.33 25.30
C LEU A 38 -24.80 0.98 24.84
N SER A 39 -24.85 2.31 24.95
CA SER A 39 -26.05 3.06 24.65
C SER A 39 -26.57 2.56 23.30
N THR A 40 -27.85 2.40 23.18
CA THR A 40 -28.53 1.90 21.98
C THR A 40 -28.12 2.72 20.74
N GLN A 41 -27.64 3.95 20.96
CA GLN A 41 -27.06 4.82 19.96
C GLN A 41 -25.72 4.29 19.42
N PHE A 42 -24.80 3.81 20.28
CA PHE A 42 -23.53 3.24 19.85
C PHE A 42 -23.70 1.98 19.01
N LYS A 43 -24.62 1.09 19.42
CA LYS A 43 -24.97 -0.11 18.63
C LYS A 43 -25.59 0.26 17.27
N LYS A 44 -26.43 1.29 17.22
CA LYS A 44 -27.02 1.77 15.96
C LYS A 44 -25.99 2.41 15.03
N GLU A 45 -25.03 3.17 15.55
CA GLU A 45 -23.96 3.77 14.73
C GLU A 45 -22.97 2.71 14.23
N PHE A 46 -22.57 1.76 15.09
CA PHE A 46 -21.69 0.65 14.68
C PHE A 46 -22.35 -0.21 13.60
N SER A 47 -23.63 -0.57 13.78
CA SER A 47 -24.37 -1.34 12.78
C SER A 47 -24.59 -0.56 11.48
N LYS A 48 -24.86 0.74 11.54
CA LYS A 48 -24.97 1.59 10.34
C LYS A 48 -23.64 1.70 9.59
N ASN A 49 -22.52 1.77 10.30
CA ASN A 49 -21.19 1.85 9.67
C ASN A 49 -20.84 0.53 8.99
N ILE A 50 -21.05 -0.62 9.64
CA ILE A 50 -20.81 -1.95 9.04
C ILE A 50 -21.69 -2.17 7.81
N ILE A 51 -22.96 -1.75 7.85
CA ILE A 51 -23.88 -1.87 6.71
C ILE A 51 -23.46 -0.95 5.56
N LYS A 52 -22.99 0.28 5.87
CA LYS A 52 -22.44 1.19 4.86
C LYS A 52 -21.17 0.64 4.23
N GLU A 53 -20.27 0.11 5.04
CA GLU A 53 -19.01 -0.50 4.56
C GLU A 53 -19.27 -1.69 3.63
N LYS A 54 -20.16 -2.61 4.03
CA LYS A 54 -20.59 -3.73 3.17
C LYS A 54 -21.23 -3.23 1.87
N LYS A 55 -22.07 -2.19 1.93
CA LYS A 55 -22.72 -1.65 0.75
C LYS A 55 -21.75 -0.98 -0.21
N ILE A 56 -20.69 -0.36 0.29
CA ILE A 56 -19.66 0.31 -0.52
C ILE A 56 -18.73 -0.71 -1.16
N ILE A 57 -18.33 -1.75 -0.44
CA ILE A 57 -17.55 -2.86 -1.01
C ILE A 57 -18.37 -3.59 -2.09
N GLN A 58 -19.68 -3.74 -1.87
CA GLN A 58 -20.60 -4.30 -2.87
C GLN A 58 -20.89 -3.36 -4.04
N SER A 59 -20.69 -2.04 -3.89
CA SER A 59 -20.88 -1.09 -4.97
C SER A 59 -19.63 -0.92 -5.86
N PHE A 60 -18.47 -1.44 -5.45
CA PHE A 60 -17.29 -1.54 -6.31
C PHE A 60 -17.43 -2.78 -7.20
N ASP A 61 -18.48 -2.75 -8.02
CA ASP A 61 -18.86 -3.81 -8.92
C ASP A 61 -17.95 -3.89 -10.17
N GLU A 62 -18.24 -4.81 -11.07
CA GLU A 62 -17.43 -5.01 -12.27
C GLU A 62 -17.36 -3.77 -13.17
N GLU A 63 -18.40 -2.96 -13.22
CA GLU A 63 -18.43 -1.74 -14.02
C GLU A 63 -17.55 -0.65 -13.39
N GLU A 64 -17.67 -0.44 -12.08
CA GLU A 64 -16.80 0.47 -11.33
C GLU A 64 -15.34 0.03 -11.38
N GLN A 65 -15.04 -1.27 -11.30
CA GLN A 65 -13.69 -1.82 -11.44
C GLN A 65 -13.12 -1.54 -12.83
N LYS A 66 -13.90 -1.72 -13.90
CA LYS A 66 -13.47 -1.39 -15.27
C LYS A 66 -13.19 0.10 -15.43
N ASN A 67 -14.04 0.96 -14.90
CA ASN A 67 -13.87 2.41 -14.94
C ASN A 67 -12.65 2.86 -14.13
N PHE A 68 -12.46 2.29 -12.95
CA PHE A 68 -11.27 2.51 -12.14
C PHE A 68 -9.99 2.10 -12.89
N LEU A 69 -9.95 0.89 -13.49
CA LEU A 69 -8.78 0.42 -14.23
C LEU A 69 -8.41 1.31 -15.42
N LYS A 70 -9.41 1.87 -16.12
CA LYS A 70 -9.14 2.86 -17.19
C LYS A 70 -8.40 4.08 -16.63
N GLY A 71 -8.89 4.63 -15.50
CA GLY A 71 -8.26 5.76 -14.84
C GLY A 71 -6.87 5.42 -14.27
N ALA A 72 -6.73 4.23 -13.66
CA ALA A 72 -5.48 3.76 -13.10
C ALA A 72 -4.38 3.58 -14.16
N LYS A 73 -4.73 3.10 -15.37
CA LYS A 73 -3.78 3.02 -16.49
C LYS A 73 -3.29 4.39 -16.93
N ILE A 74 -4.19 5.36 -17.08
CA ILE A 74 -3.83 6.73 -17.43
C ILE A 74 -2.95 7.36 -16.34
N ALA A 75 -3.30 7.15 -15.06
CA ALA A 75 -2.51 7.65 -13.95
C ALA A 75 -1.11 7.01 -13.93
N TYR A 76 -1.00 5.71 -14.18
CA TYR A 76 0.26 4.98 -14.24
C TYR A 76 1.19 5.57 -15.31
N GLU A 77 0.72 5.68 -16.55
CA GLU A 77 1.47 6.27 -17.67
C GLU A 77 1.90 7.71 -17.35
N THR A 78 0.96 8.53 -16.87
CA THR A 78 1.22 9.93 -16.50
C THR A 78 2.32 10.04 -15.44
N ILE A 79 2.25 9.22 -14.39
CA ILE A 79 3.20 9.26 -13.28
C ILE A 79 4.58 8.77 -13.72
N ILE A 80 4.67 7.68 -14.47
CA ILE A 80 5.95 7.15 -14.98
C ILE A 80 6.62 8.18 -15.90
N THR A 81 5.86 8.78 -16.80
CA THR A 81 6.37 9.78 -17.75
C THR A 81 6.85 11.03 -17.01
N ASP A 82 6.03 11.57 -16.10
CA ASP A 82 6.33 12.80 -15.36
C ASP A 82 7.52 12.62 -14.39
N PHE A 83 7.67 11.42 -13.78
CA PHE A 83 8.82 11.08 -12.94
C PHE A 83 10.12 10.94 -13.72
N SER A 84 10.04 10.65 -15.00
CA SER A 84 11.19 10.51 -15.91
C SER A 84 11.57 11.82 -16.60
N ASP A 85 10.72 12.84 -16.51
CA ASP A 85 10.97 14.13 -17.14
C ASP A 85 12.21 14.82 -16.51
N SER A 86 13.01 15.40 -17.36
CA SER A 86 14.22 16.16 -16.99
C SER A 86 13.93 17.39 -16.13
N ASP A 87 12.73 17.95 -16.24
CA ASP A 87 12.31 19.13 -15.50
C ASP A 87 12.13 18.88 -14.00
N ASN A 88 12.00 17.63 -13.57
CA ASN A 88 11.88 17.17 -12.17
C ASN A 88 10.77 17.88 -11.35
N LYS A 89 9.66 18.24 -12.01
CA LYS A 89 8.63 19.07 -11.36
C LYS A 89 7.40 18.30 -10.89
N LEU A 90 7.16 17.08 -11.36
CA LEU A 90 5.94 16.29 -11.08
C LEU A 90 4.65 17.12 -11.27
N THR A 91 4.61 17.97 -12.28
CA THR A 91 3.55 18.97 -12.43
C THR A 91 2.22 18.33 -12.78
N THR A 92 2.27 17.34 -13.65
CA THR A 92 1.09 16.63 -14.17
C THR A 92 0.62 15.55 -13.20
N SER A 93 1.55 14.85 -12.55
CA SER A 93 1.27 13.75 -11.63
C SER A 93 0.87 14.20 -10.22
N LYS A 94 1.25 15.41 -9.79
CA LYS A 94 0.97 15.91 -8.44
C LYS A 94 -0.48 15.71 -7.96
N PRO A 95 -1.54 15.98 -8.74
CA PRO A 95 -2.92 15.77 -8.30
C PRO A 95 -3.30 14.29 -8.19
N LEU A 96 -2.48 13.37 -8.70
CA LEU A 96 -2.68 11.92 -8.64
C LEU A 96 -1.93 11.27 -7.48
N LEU A 97 -1.07 12.00 -6.77
CA LEU A 97 -0.21 11.49 -5.72
C LEU A 97 -0.72 11.91 -4.34
N SER A 98 -0.68 10.98 -3.39
CA SER A 98 -0.78 11.35 -1.98
C SER A 98 0.41 12.22 -1.58
N LYS A 99 0.24 13.03 -0.53
CA LYS A 99 1.33 13.89 -0.02
C LYS A 99 2.60 13.07 0.26
N LYS A 100 2.45 11.90 0.88
CA LYS A 100 3.57 11.00 1.20
C LYS A 100 4.33 10.57 -0.07
N ILE A 101 3.64 10.09 -1.09
CA ILE A 101 4.26 9.65 -2.34
C ILE A 101 4.87 10.83 -3.10
N TYR A 102 4.17 11.97 -3.13
CA TYR A 102 4.72 13.18 -3.74
C TYR A 102 6.04 13.61 -3.10
N ASP A 103 6.11 13.63 -1.77
CA ASP A 103 7.33 14.02 -1.04
C ASP A 103 8.47 13.02 -1.30
N GLN A 104 8.19 11.72 -1.35
CA GLN A 104 9.15 10.67 -1.69
C GLN A 104 9.69 10.82 -3.12
N PHE A 105 8.82 11.03 -4.09
CA PHE A 105 9.21 11.21 -5.49
C PHE A 105 10.04 12.49 -5.68
N LYS A 106 9.60 13.58 -5.04
CA LYS A 106 10.35 14.84 -5.06
C LYS A 106 11.76 14.69 -4.49
N GLN A 107 11.91 13.95 -3.39
CA GLN A 107 13.23 13.66 -2.82
C GLN A 107 14.08 12.85 -3.79
N ALA A 108 13.55 11.78 -4.38
CA ALA A 108 14.28 10.97 -5.36
C ALA A 108 14.71 11.77 -6.59
N LEU A 109 13.89 12.71 -7.05
CA LEU A 109 14.23 13.62 -8.14
C LEU A 109 15.35 14.61 -7.74
N SER A 110 15.31 15.13 -6.49
CA SER A 110 16.37 15.99 -5.96
C SER A 110 17.70 15.25 -5.90
N ASP A 111 17.71 14.05 -5.33
CA ASP A 111 18.91 13.20 -5.22
C ASP A 111 19.49 12.87 -6.60
N ARG A 112 18.62 12.58 -7.58
CA ARG A 112 19.02 12.34 -8.97
C ARG A 112 19.69 13.57 -9.59
N LYS A 113 19.09 14.74 -9.38
CA LYS A 113 19.62 16.03 -9.86
C LYS A 113 20.97 16.39 -9.21
N GLU A 114 21.10 16.20 -7.89
CA GLU A 114 22.35 16.47 -7.16
C GLU A 114 23.53 15.64 -7.69
N LYS A 115 23.23 14.37 -8.04
CA LYS A 115 24.21 13.47 -8.69
C LYS A 115 24.50 13.87 -10.14
N GLY A 116 23.77 14.81 -10.71
CA GLY A 116 23.85 15.19 -12.12
C GLY A 116 23.41 14.08 -13.07
N HIS A 117 22.49 13.26 -12.63
CA HIS A 117 21.93 12.16 -13.41
C HIS A 117 20.61 12.60 -14.08
N TYR A 118 20.40 12.16 -15.31
CA TYR A 118 19.20 12.41 -16.11
C TYR A 118 18.57 11.07 -16.49
N ALA A 119 17.30 10.90 -16.21
CA ALA A 119 16.55 9.75 -16.69
C ALA A 119 15.92 10.10 -18.05
N GLU A 120 16.00 9.18 -18.98
CA GLU A 120 15.22 9.19 -20.22
C GLU A 120 14.37 7.92 -20.24
N THR A 121 13.06 8.10 -20.36
CA THR A 121 12.13 6.98 -20.43
C THR A 121 11.14 7.21 -21.55
N THR A 122 11.05 6.23 -22.42
CA THR A 122 9.99 6.13 -23.44
C THR A 122 9.00 5.07 -22.98
N PHE A 123 7.79 5.49 -22.66
CA PHE A 123 6.70 4.58 -22.31
C PHE A 123 6.14 3.96 -23.58
N ILE A 124 6.17 2.63 -23.68
CA ILE A 124 5.66 1.88 -24.84
C ILE A 124 4.20 1.53 -24.66
N GLY A 125 3.85 0.98 -23.47
CA GLY A 125 2.47 0.64 -23.17
C GLY A 125 2.31 -0.26 -21.95
N ILE A 126 1.05 -0.51 -21.60
CA ILE A 126 0.64 -1.42 -20.55
C ILE A 126 0.18 -2.73 -21.16
N ASN A 127 0.89 -3.83 -20.87
CA ASN A 127 0.54 -5.17 -21.33
C ASN A 127 -0.61 -5.75 -20.51
N SER A 128 -0.58 -5.49 -19.19
CA SER A 128 -1.57 -5.98 -18.24
C SER A 128 -1.77 -5.01 -17.09
N ALA A 129 -3.00 -4.85 -16.64
CA ALA A 129 -3.35 -4.17 -15.40
C ALA A 129 -4.50 -4.94 -14.76
N LEU A 130 -4.25 -5.55 -13.61
CA LEU A 130 -5.20 -6.42 -12.91
C LEU A 130 -5.37 -5.94 -11.47
N ILE A 131 -6.62 -5.84 -11.02
CA ILE A 131 -6.90 -5.58 -9.61
C ILE A 131 -6.51 -6.82 -8.84
N LYS A 132 -5.54 -6.66 -7.94
CA LYS A 132 -5.06 -7.70 -7.05
C LYS A 132 -5.92 -7.82 -5.79
N ASP A 133 -6.31 -6.68 -5.23
CA ASP A 133 -7.09 -6.60 -3.99
C ASP A 133 -7.80 -5.26 -3.90
N HIS A 134 -8.90 -5.22 -3.16
CA HIS A 134 -9.56 -3.98 -2.75
C HIS A 134 -10.14 -4.12 -1.34
N LYS A 135 -10.04 -3.06 -0.56
CA LYS A 135 -10.52 -3.03 0.83
C LYS A 135 -10.94 -1.64 1.23
N LEU A 136 -11.81 -1.57 2.21
CA LEU A 136 -12.18 -0.32 2.86
C LEU A 136 -11.39 -0.18 4.16
N VAL A 137 -10.59 0.88 4.24
CA VAL A 137 -9.82 1.25 5.43
C VAL A 137 -10.39 2.56 5.96
N GLU A 138 -11.08 2.50 7.08
CA GLU A 138 -11.85 3.62 7.66
C GLU A 138 -12.88 4.18 6.68
N SER A 139 -12.58 5.26 6.00
CA SER A 139 -13.43 5.89 4.98
C SER A 139 -12.76 5.93 3.60
N ASN A 140 -11.67 5.19 3.43
CA ASN A 140 -10.93 5.15 2.19
C ASN A 140 -11.08 3.79 1.52
N LEU A 141 -11.57 3.77 0.30
CA LEU A 141 -11.52 2.58 -0.55
C LEU A 141 -10.11 2.52 -1.14
N GLU A 142 -9.37 1.48 -0.78
CA GLU A 142 -8.03 1.21 -1.30
C GLU A 142 -8.12 0.09 -2.33
N VAL A 143 -7.50 0.29 -3.49
CA VAL A 143 -7.45 -0.69 -4.58
C VAL A 143 -6.01 -0.89 -4.99
N THR A 144 -5.56 -2.13 -4.94
CA THR A 144 -4.21 -2.54 -5.35
C THR A 144 -4.26 -3.14 -6.75
N VAL A 145 -3.39 -2.66 -7.63
CA VAL A 145 -3.30 -3.06 -9.03
C VAL A 145 -1.91 -3.57 -9.33
N ASP A 146 -1.83 -4.74 -9.95
CA ASP A 146 -0.59 -5.25 -10.54
C ASP A 146 -0.54 -4.80 -12.02
N PHE A 147 0.50 -4.05 -12.36
CA PHE A 147 0.79 -3.59 -13.71
C PHE A 147 1.94 -4.38 -14.32
N VAL A 148 1.81 -4.68 -15.59
CA VAL A 148 2.92 -5.12 -16.44
C VAL A 148 3.00 -4.14 -17.59
N SER A 149 4.10 -3.40 -17.65
CA SER A 149 4.33 -2.38 -18.67
C SER A 149 5.60 -2.65 -19.46
N GLU A 150 5.70 -2.04 -20.61
CA GLU A 150 6.91 -2.01 -21.42
C GLU A 150 7.39 -0.57 -21.59
N LEU A 151 8.67 -0.38 -21.33
CA LEU A 151 9.32 0.91 -21.48
C LEU A 151 10.78 0.74 -21.90
N ILE A 152 11.33 1.78 -22.53
CA ILE A 152 12.76 1.94 -22.79
C ILE A 152 13.25 2.98 -21.79
N THR A 153 14.24 2.66 -20.97
CA THR A 153 14.72 3.59 -19.97
C THR A 153 16.23 3.50 -19.79
N CYS A 154 16.85 4.65 -19.67
CA CYS A 154 18.27 4.77 -19.32
C CYS A 154 18.49 5.97 -18.39
N ILE A 155 19.57 5.91 -17.63
CA ILE A 155 20.08 7.02 -16.83
C ILE A 155 21.39 7.47 -17.47
N LYS A 156 21.53 8.77 -17.71
CA LYS A 156 22.72 9.41 -18.25
C LYS A 156 23.37 10.32 -17.19
N ASP A 157 24.66 10.47 -17.26
CA ASP A 157 25.42 11.46 -16.50
C ASP A 157 25.39 12.84 -17.16
N LYS A 158 26.17 13.79 -16.59
CA LYS A 158 26.31 15.16 -17.09
C LYS A 158 26.91 15.23 -18.51
N ASP A 159 27.69 14.22 -18.87
CA ASP A 159 28.33 14.11 -20.18
C ASP A 159 27.47 13.34 -21.19
N LYS A 160 26.19 13.09 -20.84
CA LYS A 160 25.20 12.33 -21.63
C LYS A 160 25.59 10.85 -21.87
N LYS A 161 26.54 10.33 -21.11
CA LYS A 161 26.93 8.92 -21.16
C LYS A 161 25.92 8.09 -20.37
N ILE A 162 25.49 6.97 -20.93
CA ILE A 162 24.60 6.02 -20.25
C ILE A 162 25.39 5.35 -19.11
N ILE A 163 24.89 5.50 -17.89
CA ILE A 163 25.44 4.89 -16.68
C ILE A 163 24.58 3.73 -16.17
N SER A 164 23.33 3.65 -16.59
CA SER A 164 22.41 2.56 -16.25
C SER A 164 21.30 2.46 -17.28
N GLY A 165 20.80 1.23 -17.50
CA GLY A 165 19.74 0.95 -18.46
C GLY A 165 20.25 0.87 -19.91
N ASP A 166 19.32 0.97 -20.87
CA ASP A 166 19.57 0.89 -22.31
C ASP A 166 18.59 1.83 -23.02
N SER A 167 19.11 2.63 -23.96
CA SER A 167 18.28 3.61 -24.70
C SER A 167 17.52 3.03 -25.89
N GLU A 168 17.75 1.75 -26.22
CA GLU A 168 17.15 1.10 -27.41
C GLU A 168 16.34 -0.14 -27.05
N LYS A 169 16.63 -0.77 -25.91
CA LYS A 169 15.98 -2.03 -25.53
C LYS A 169 14.74 -1.82 -24.70
N THR A 170 13.66 -2.43 -25.13
CA THR A 170 12.43 -2.53 -24.35
C THR A 170 12.64 -3.42 -23.12
N LYS A 171 12.22 -2.92 -21.97
CA LYS A 171 12.21 -3.63 -20.70
C LYS A 171 10.77 -3.82 -20.21
N LYS A 172 10.43 -5.03 -19.76
CA LYS A 172 9.20 -5.28 -19.00
C LYS A 172 9.42 -4.87 -17.57
N VAL A 173 8.45 -4.13 -17.02
CA VAL A 173 8.42 -3.69 -15.63
C VAL A 173 7.16 -4.24 -14.97
N TYR A 174 7.32 -4.72 -13.75
CA TYR A 174 6.25 -5.29 -12.92
C TYR A 174 6.09 -4.40 -11.69
N ASP A 175 4.97 -3.73 -11.60
CA ASP A 175 4.68 -2.79 -10.52
C ASP A 175 3.38 -3.17 -9.81
N THR A 176 3.39 -3.09 -8.48
CA THR A 176 2.17 -3.19 -7.67
C THR A 176 1.90 -1.85 -7.03
N TRP A 177 0.83 -1.18 -7.45
CA TRP A 177 0.45 0.14 -6.98
C TRP A 177 -0.87 0.11 -6.23
N THR A 178 -0.94 0.86 -5.12
CA THR A 178 -2.18 1.00 -4.35
C THR A 178 -2.71 2.41 -4.48
N PHE A 179 -3.95 2.52 -4.94
CA PHE A 179 -4.70 3.77 -5.03
C PHE A 179 -5.72 3.86 -3.91
N SER A 180 -6.02 5.06 -3.46
CA SER A 180 -7.00 5.32 -2.41
C SER A 180 -7.94 6.44 -2.81
N LYS A 181 -9.23 6.28 -2.50
CA LYS A 181 -10.27 7.29 -2.67
C LYS A 181 -11.08 7.39 -1.40
N ASN A 182 -11.23 8.60 -0.88
CA ASN A 182 -12.11 8.82 0.26
C ASN A 182 -13.58 8.81 -0.20
N ILE A 183 -14.34 7.83 0.30
CA ILE A 183 -15.76 7.64 -0.08
C ILE A 183 -16.72 8.70 0.49
N ARG A 184 -16.27 9.49 1.47
CA ARG A 184 -17.03 10.59 2.06
C ARG A 184 -16.71 11.93 1.44
N SER A 185 -15.64 12.02 0.65
CA SER A 185 -15.23 13.23 -0.04
C SER A 185 -16.05 13.45 -1.31
N SER A 186 -16.39 14.69 -1.61
CA SER A 186 -16.93 15.07 -2.91
C SER A 186 -15.90 15.02 -4.03
N ASN A 187 -14.62 14.93 -3.70
CA ASN A 187 -13.55 14.78 -4.69
C ASN A 187 -13.55 13.35 -5.26
N PRO A 188 -13.80 13.16 -6.56
CA PRO A 188 -13.83 11.85 -7.18
C PRO A 188 -12.46 11.23 -7.41
N ASN A 189 -11.38 11.98 -7.17
CA ASN A 189 -10.04 11.59 -7.58
C ASN A 189 -9.48 10.45 -6.70
N TRP A 190 -8.83 9.52 -7.37
CA TRP A 190 -8.00 8.51 -6.76
C TRP A 190 -6.58 9.04 -6.58
N LEU A 191 -5.97 8.75 -5.44
CA LEU A 191 -4.60 9.14 -5.13
C LEU A 191 -3.73 7.89 -4.99
N LEU A 192 -2.56 7.89 -5.60
CA LEU A 192 -1.54 6.87 -5.37
C LEU A 192 -0.99 7.01 -3.95
N ILE A 193 -1.10 5.95 -3.16
CA ILE A 193 -0.67 5.92 -1.75
C ILE A 193 0.51 4.97 -1.47
N ASN A 194 0.75 4.01 -2.37
CA ASN A 194 1.86 3.07 -2.25
C ASN A 194 2.31 2.53 -3.61
N THR A 195 3.62 2.27 -3.75
CA THR A 195 4.25 1.64 -4.92
C THR A 195 5.23 0.56 -4.47
N ILE A 196 5.23 -0.57 -5.18
CA ILE A 196 6.21 -1.66 -5.07
C ILE A 196 6.60 -2.02 -6.50
N THR A 197 7.91 -2.06 -6.75
CA THR A 197 8.53 -2.39 -8.06
C THR A 197 9.37 -3.64 -7.91
#